data_d54116f78e2c578d85db8c9f9fc52e8f
#
_entry.id   d54116f78e2c578d85db8c9f9fc52e8f
#
_cell.length_a   1.000
_cell.length_b   1.000
_cell.length_c   1.000
_cell.angle_alpha   90.00
_cell.angle_beta   90.00
_cell.angle_gamma   90.00
#
_symmetry.space_group_name_H-M   'P 1'
#
loop_
_entity.id
_entity.type
_entity.pdbx_description
1 polymer ?
#
loop_
_entity_poly.entity_id
_entity_poly.type
_entity_poly.pdbx_seq_one_letter_code
_entity_poly.pdbx_strand_id
1 'polypeptide(L)'
;MSQLEPIPYSDAQIRGVLERVRTIAMVGASSNWNRPSYFVMKYLQGKGYRVIPVNPGIAGQLLLGEKVYAALRDIPEPIDMVDVFRPASEATTIVEDAIAIHAPVVWMQLGIRNDEAATRGEAAGLEIIMNRCPKIEFGRLGGELSWSGVNSGIIRNRAPQAPRPRRARERTNERPAQASHNQNYGFETLAVHAGAAPDPTTGARSTPIYQTTSYVFEDVDHAASLFNLHNFGYIYSRLTNPTVSVLEERIASLEGGRAAVAAASGHAAQFLTFFTLMQPGDEFLASRNLYGGSLTQFGLSFPKLGWKCHFVDPTDPENFRRALTPRCKAIFVENLANPGGIVVDIEKIGHIAHEAGIPLIVDNTLATPYLCRPFEWGADLIVHSTTKFLGGHGAALGGMVVESGRFDWGQGNRFPSLTDPEPAYHGLKFFENFGDFAFTTKARAVALRDFGPTLSPMNAFLTITGIESLHVRMERHVQNAQKVAEFLAGHSRVAWVSYAGLKSSPYYELARKYLPKGAGAVFTFGVKGGFEAGIKLVESVRLFSHLANIGDTRSLILHPASTTHRQLSDEQREAAGAGPDVVRLSVGLETAEDLIRDLDEALGGA
;
A
#
# COMPACT_ATOMS: atom_id res chain seq x y z
N MET A 1 9.21 4.31 21.29
CA MET A 1 10.50 4.42 20.58
C MET A 1 10.24 5.27 19.35
N SER A 2 11.01 6.35 19.14
CA SER A 2 10.84 7.18 17.96
C SER A 2 10.97 6.33 16.70
N GLN A 3 10.02 6.44 15.80
CA GLN A 3 10.18 5.93 14.42
C GLN A 3 11.52 6.48 13.92
N LEU A 4 12.45 5.58 13.59
CA LEU A 4 13.71 5.98 13.01
C LEU A 4 13.39 6.65 11.67
N GLU A 5 13.59 7.96 11.58
CA GLU A 5 13.41 8.66 10.31
C GLU A 5 14.19 7.95 9.21
N PRO A 6 13.60 7.71 8.02
CA PRO A 6 14.31 7.08 6.94
C PRO A 6 15.52 7.93 6.55
N ILE A 7 16.71 7.32 6.51
CA ILE A 7 17.91 8.00 6.04
C ILE A 7 17.74 8.20 4.52
N PRO A 8 17.73 9.43 4.00
CA PRO A 8 17.50 9.71 2.58
C PRO A 8 18.79 9.50 1.78
N TYR A 9 18.96 8.31 1.19
CA TYR A 9 19.99 8.07 0.17
C TYR A 9 19.43 8.33 -1.23
N SER A 10 20.15 9.07 -2.06
CA SER A 10 19.75 9.29 -3.45
C SER A 10 19.94 8.01 -4.27
N ASP A 11 19.09 7.81 -5.30
CA ASP A 11 19.23 6.68 -6.23
C ASP A 11 20.57 6.69 -6.95
N ALA A 12 21.11 7.89 -7.24
CA ALA A 12 22.42 8.05 -7.84
C ALA A 12 23.55 7.54 -6.93
N GLN A 13 23.47 7.83 -5.63
CA GLN A 13 24.42 7.35 -4.64
C GLN A 13 24.38 5.82 -4.54
N ILE A 14 23.19 5.24 -4.30
CA ILE A 14 23.01 3.79 -4.19
C ILE A 14 23.49 3.08 -5.46
N ARG A 15 23.06 3.57 -6.64
CA ARG A 15 23.50 3.03 -7.93
C ARG A 15 25.00 3.13 -8.10
N GLY A 16 25.59 4.27 -7.77
CA GLY A 16 27.05 4.48 -7.85
C GLY A 16 27.83 3.48 -7.00
N VAL A 17 27.37 3.18 -5.78
CA VAL A 17 27.95 2.13 -4.94
C VAL A 17 27.85 0.76 -5.61
N LEU A 18 26.64 0.36 -6.03
CA LEU A 18 26.40 -0.96 -6.62
C LEU A 18 27.15 -1.16 -7.95
N GLU A 19 27.40 -0.12 -8.74
CA GLU A 19 28.14 -0.23 -10.01
C GLU A 19 29.66 -0.30 -9.84
N ARG A 20 30.24 0.36 -8.81
CA ARG A 20 31.69 0.38 -8.61
C ARG A 20 32.20 -0.79 -7.77
N VAL A 21 31.38 -1.34 -6.87
CA VAL A 21 31.70 -2.50 -6.03
C VAL A 21 31.81 -3.77 -6.87
N ARG A 22 32.76 -4.65 -6.56
CA ARG A 22 32.97 -5.98 -7.16
C ARG A 22 33.11 -7.06 -6.13
N THR A 23 33.92 -6.81 -5.11
CA THR A 23 34.22 -7.74 -4.04
C THR A 23 33.60 -7.26 -2.75
N ILE A 24 32.73 -8.06 -2.17
CA ILE A 24 31.98 -7.79 -0.97
C ILE A 24 32.39 -8.74 0.13
N ALA A 25 32.81 -8.23 1.30
CA ALA A 25 32.99 -9.05 2.49
C ALA A 25 31.69 -9.02 3.32
N MET A 26 31.03 -10.16 3.48
CA MET A 26 29.77 -10.28 4.20
C MET A 26 30.01 -10.74 5.64
N VAL A 27 29.93 -9.81 6.60
CA VAL A 27 30.13 -10.06 8.03
C VAL A 27 28.84 -10.58 8.68
N GLY A 28 28.91 -11.74 9.31
CA GLY A 28 27.74 -12.43 9.86
C GLY A 28 27.08 -13.37 8.86
N ALA A 29 27.82 -13.82 7.83
CA ALA A 29 27.35 -14.83 6.89
C ALA A 29 26.92 -16.12 7.60
N SER A 30 25.83 -16.73 7.15
CA SER A 30 25.26 -17.94 7.73
C SER A 30 25.20 -19.07 6.71
N SER A 31 25.51 -20.30 7.13
CA SER A 31 25.29 -21.49 6.33
C SER A 31 23.84 -21.96 6.33
N ASN A 32 23.01 -21.41 7.23
CA ASN A 32 21.58 -21.69 7.24
C ASN A 32 20.90 -20.94 6.08
N TRP A 33 20.39 -21.71 5.13
CA TRP A 33 19.77 -21.21 3.91
C TRP A 33 18.52 -20.35 4.14
N ASN A 34 17.90 -20.38 5.35
CA ASN A 34 16.76 -19.53 5.74
C ASN A 34 17.17 -18.17 6.33
N ARG A 35 18.45 -17.87 6.45
CA ARG A 35 18.90 -16.59 6.98
C ARG A 35 19.07 -15.52 5.90
N PRO A 36 18.75 -14.25 6.19
CA PRO A 36 18.89 -13.15 5.25
C PRO A 36 20.28 -13.06 4.60
N SER A 37 21.35 -13.30 5.36
CA SER A 37 22.71 -13.24 4.84
C SER A 37 22.97 -14.30 3.74
N TYR A 38 22.38 -15.50 3.86
CA TYR A 38 22.51 -16.52 2.82
C TYR A 38 21.81 -16.09 1.51
N PHE A 39 20.59 -15.54 1.60
CA PHE A 39 19.85 -15.09 0.42
C PHE A 39 20.52 -13.92 -0.28
N VAL A 40 20.95 -12.94 0.50
CA VAL A 40 21.64 -11.77 -0.07
C VAL A 40 22.93 -12.17 -0.72
N MET A 41 23.71 -13.07 -0.11
CA MET A 41 24.94 -13.62 -0.70
C MET A 41 24.64 -14.29 -2.04
N LYS A 42 23.73 -15.26 -2.08
CA LYS A 42 23.36 -16.00 -3.30
C LYS A 42 22.85 -15.06 -4.41
N TYR A 43 21.99 -14.10 -4.05
CA TYR A 43 21.46 -13.12 -4.98
C TYR A 43 22.55 -12.24 -5.59
N LEU A 44 23.45 -11.67 -4.76
CA LEU A 44 24.52 -10.80 -5.23
C LEU A 44 25.52 -11.55 -6.09
N GLN A 45 25.86 -12.81 -5.75
CA GLN A 45 26.68 -13.66 -6.61
C GLN A 45 26.03 -13.88 -7.98
N GLY A 46 24.72 -14.14 -8.03
CA GLY A 46 23.95 -14.25 -9.28
C GLY A 46 23.93 -12.95 -10.11
N LYS A 47 24.17 -11.79 -9.49
CA LYS A 47 24.31 -10.49 -10.18
C LYS A 47 25.76 -10.16 -10.60
N GLY A 48 26.71 -11.07 -10.35
CA GLY A 48 28.11 -10.96 -10.78
C GLY A 48 29.06 -10.34 -9.76
N TYR A 49 28.62 -10.17 -8.51
CA TYR A 49 29.50 -9.79 -7.41
C TYR A 49 30.26 -11.00 -6.87
N ARG A 50 31.50 -10.83 -6.45
CA ARG A 50 32.18 -11.78 -5.61
C ARG A 50 31.83 -11.47 -4.15
N VAL A 51 31.25 -12.43 -3.42
CA VAL A 51 30.83 -12.23 -2.04
C VAL A 51 31.57 -13.20 -1.13
N ILE A 52 32.51 -12.68 -0.32
CA ILE A 52 33.37 -13.43 0.59
C ILE A 52 32.73 -13.48 1.98
N PRO A 53 32.33 -14.66 2.49
CA PRO A 53 31.66 -14.77 3.78
C PRO A 53 32.66 -14.66 4.94
N VAL A 54 32.26 -13.90 5.99
CA VAL A 54 33.03 -13.73 7.23
C VAL A 54 32.17 -14.18 8.41
N ASN A 55 32.60 -15.25 9.08
CA ASN A 55 31.96 -15.76 10.29
C ASN A 55 32.93 -16.66 11.07
N PRO A 56 33.36 -16.30 12.30
CA PRO A 56 34.28 -17.11 13.08
C PRO A 56 33.73 -18.51 13.42
N GLY A 57 32.41 -18.68 13.57
CA GLY A 57 31.78 -19.95 13.94
C GLY A 57 31.82 -21.03 12.84
N ILE A 58 32.08 -20.68 11.58
CA ILE A 58 32.16 -21.59 10.43
C ILE A 58 33.39 -21.31 9.57
N ALA A 59 34.40 -20.66 10.13
CA ALA A 59 35.63 -20.33 9.42
C ALA A 59 36.32 -21.58 8.86
N GLY A 60 36.91 -21.44 7.66
CA GLY A 60 37.57 -22.53 6.93
C GLY A 60 36.63 -23.40 6.10
N GLN A 61 35.30 -23.34 6.31
CA GLN A 61 34.33 -24.05 5.47
C GLN A 61 34.12 -23.32 4.13
N LEU A 62 33.45 -24.00 3.19
CA LEU A 62 32.97 -23.39 1.96
C LEU A 62 31.48 -23.03 2.11
N LEU A 63 31.14 -21.80 1.73
CA LEU A 63 29.75 -21.32 1.67
C LEU A 63 29.47 -20.74 0.27
N LEU A 64 28.53 -21.31 -0.45
CA LEU A 64 28.19 -20.92 -1.83
C LEU A 64 29.44 -20.79 -2.74
N GLY A 65 30.38 -21.70 -2.59
CA GLY A 65 31.63 -21.75 -3.38
C GLY A 65 32.78 -20.88 -2.87
N GLU A 66 32.56 -20.02 -1.87
CA GLU A 66 33.61 -19.16 -1.30
C GLU A 66 34.07 -19.64 0.08
N LYS A 67 35.36 -19.49 0.36
CA LYS A 67 35.95 -19.81 1.67
C LYS A 67 35.44 -18.82 2.73
N VAL A 68 35.02 -19.33 3.88
CA VAL A 68 34.61 -18.52 5.03
C VAL A 68 35.87 -18.11 5.82
N TYR A 69 36.01 -16.81 6.09
CA TYR A 69 37.09 -16.27 6.92
C TYR A 69 36.60 -16.00 8.35
N ALA A 70 37.48 -16.02 9.32
CA ALA A 70 37.15 -15.74 10.73
C ALA A 70 36.93 -14.24 10.97
N ALA A 71 37.74 -13.40 10.37
CA ALA A 71 37.70 -11.95 10.49
C ALA A 71 37.94 -11.25 9.14
N LEU A 72 37.55 -9.97 9.02
CA LEU A 72 37.80 -9.16 7.82
C LEU A 72 39.28 -9.09 7.46
N ARG A 73 40.18 -8.97 8.46
CA ARG A 73 41.64 -8.85 8.30
C ARG A 73 42.31 -10.13 7.77
N ASP A 74 41.61 -11.27 7.81
CA ASP A 74 42.10 -12.55 7.32
C ASP A 74 41.93 -12.71 5.80
N ILE A 75 41.17 -11.82 5.16
CA ILE A 75 40.91 -11.87 3.72
C ILE A 75 42.13 -11.34 2.99
N PRO A 76 42.79 -12.15 2.08
CA PRO A 76 44.05 -11.80 1.46
C PRO A 76 43.96 -10.84 0.27
N GLU A 77 42.76 -10.36 -0.07
CA GLU A 77 42.52 -9.55 -1.25
C GLU A 77 41.75 -8.26 -0.90
N PRO A 78 41.80 -7.21 -1.74
CA PRO A 78 41.09 -5.97 -1.52
C PRO A 78 39.59 -6.18 -1.51
N ILE A 79 38.93 -5.50 -0.58
CA ILE A 79 37.47 -5.50 -0.41
C ILE A 79 36.91 -4.13 -0.81
N ASP A 80 35.91 -4.10 -1.70
CA ASP A 80 35.27 -2.87 -2.13
C ASP A 80 34.12 -2.47 -1.20
N MET A 81 33.45 -3.44 -0.55
CA MET A 81 32.34 -3.20 0.36
C MET A 81 32.29 -4.22 1.50
N VAL A 82 32.05 -3.75 2.72
CA VAL A 82 31.71 -4.60 3.87
C VAL A 82 30.21 -4.55 4.08
N ASP A 83 29.53 -5.70 3.91
CA ASP A 83 28.09 -5.87 4.11
C ASP A 83 27.82 -6.50 5.48
N VAL A 84 27.06 -5.80 6.36
CA VAL A 84 27.00 -6.08 7.79
C VAL A 84 25.66 -6.73 8.15
N PHE A 85 25.72 -8.02 8.59
CA PHE A 85 24.61 -8.79 9.14
C PHE A 85 24.81 -9.08 10.65
N ARG A 86 25.34 -8.13 11.39
CA ARG A 86 25.53 -8.22 12.84
C ARG A 86 24.73 -7.14 13.54
N PRO A 87 24.35 -7.32 14.83
CA PRO A 87 23.61 -6.30 15.57
C PRO A 87 24.29 -4.93 15.54
N ALA A 88 23.50 -3.86 15.62
CA ALA A 88 23.99 -2.48 15.62
C ALA A 88 25.04 -2.19 16.69
N SER A 89 25.05 -2.93 17.82
CA SER A 89 26.05 -2.84 18.88
C SER A 89 27.46 -3.28 18.44
N GLU A 90 27.57 -4.11 17.39
CA GLU A 90 28.85 -4.58 16.84
C GLU A 90 29.34 -3.69 15.67
N ALA A 91 28.51 -2.76 15.19
CA ALA A 91 28.80 -1.99 13.98
C ALA A 91 30.05 -1.13 14.10
N THR A 92 30.33 -0.55 15.28
CA THR A 92 31.52 0.28 15.52
C THR A 92 32.81 -0.51 15.29
N THR A 93 32.91 -1.70 15.85
CA THR A 93 34.09 -2.59 15.66
C THR A 93 34.26 -3.02 14.20
N ILE A 94 33.13 -3.33 13.52
CA ILE A 94 33.15 -3.73 12.10
C ILE A 94 33.61 -2.56 11.21
N VAL A 95 33.18 -1.34 11.49
CA VAL A 95 33.64 -0.13 10.78
C VAL A 95 35.14 0.10 11.01
N GLU A 96 35.65 -0.07 12.25
CA GLU A 96 37.08 0.02 12.54
C GLU A 96 37.92 -1.03 11.78
N ASP A 97 37.38 -2.25 11.67
CA ASP A 97 38.02 -3.28 10.85
C ASP A 97 37.96 -2.95 9.35
N ALA A 98 36.86 -2.38 8.86
CA ALA A 98 36.71 -1.92 7.47
C ALA A 98 37.73 -0.79 7.14
N ILE A 99 37.92 0.16 8.08
CA ILE A 99 38.98 1.18 7.96
C ILE A 99 40.38 0.54 7.87
N ALA A 100 40.66 -0.44 8.73
CA ALA A 100 41.95 -1.08 8.79
C ALA A 100 42.33 -1.88 7.53
N ILE A 101 41.33 -2.42 6.80
CA ILE A 101 41.51 -3.10 5.53
C ILE A 101 41.34 -2.19 4.30
N HIS A 102 41.13 -0.89 4.54
CA HIS A 102 40.90 0.13 3.51
C HIS A 102 39.68 -0.15 2.59
N ALA A 103 38.60 -0.74 3.11
CA ALA A 103 37.36 -0.96 2.36
C ALA A 103 36.64 0.37 2.21
N PRO A 104 36.34 0.86 0.97
CA PRO A 104 35.78 2.20 0.75
C PRO A 104 34.32 2.33 1.14
N VAL A 105 33.58 1.21 1.30
CA VAL A 105 32.15 1.21 1.59
C VAL A 105 31.82 0.27 2.75
N VAL A 106 30.97 0.73 3.68
CA VAL A 106 30.31 -0.15 4.65
C VAL A 106 28.81 -0.03 4.47
N TRP A 107 28.14 -1.18 4.32
CA TRP A 107 26.70 -1.30 4.12
C TRP A 107 26.07 -2.06 5.27
N MET A 108 25.26 -1.37 6.08
CA MET A 108 24.53 -1.97 7.21
C MET A 108 23.11 -2.34 6.78
N GLN A 109 22.74 -3.59 6.98
CA GLN A 109 21.48 -4.18 6.55
C GLN A 109 20.24 -3.56 7.23
N LEU A 110 19.05 -3.97 6.78
CA LEU A 110 17.78 -3.55 7.38
C LEU A 110 17.79 -3.74 8.90
N GLY A 111 17.30 -2.73 9.62
CA GLY A 111 17.27 -2.71 11.09
C GLY A 111 18.63 -2.43 11.74
N ILE A 112 19.71 -2.28 10.98
CA ILE A 112 21.05 -1.96 11.52
C ILE A 112 21.34 -0.49 11.26
N ARG A 113 21.32 0.30 12.34
CA ARG A 113 21.70 1.71 12.36
C ARG A 113 22.60 1.99 13.55
N ASN A 114 23.75 2.62 13.31
CA ASN A 114 24.65 3.09 14.35
C ASN A 114 25.31 4.38 13.89
N ASP A 115 24.78 5.51 14.37
CA ASP A 115 25.23 6.85 13.94
C ASP A 115 26.64 7.17 14.41
N GLU A 116 27.12 6.59 15.54
CA GLU A 116 28.51 6.73 16.01
C GLU A 116 29.48 6.01 15.06
N ALA A 117 29.15 4.77 14.69
CA ALA A 117 29.94 4.00 13.73
C ALA A 117 29.98 4.71 12.35
N ALA A 118 28.84 5.28 11.92
CA ALA A 118 28.77 6.02 10.66
C ALA A 118 29.69 7.26 10.69
N THR A 119 29.61 8.07 11.74
CA THR A 119 30.46 9.27 11.91
C THR A 119 31.96 8.91 11.88
N ARG A 120 32.37 7.80 12.52
CA ARG A 120 33.76 7.32 12.51
C ARG A 120 34.22 6.89 11.12
N GLY A 121 33.37 6.12 10.42
CA GLY A 121 33.67 5.66 9.07
C GLY A 121 33.80 6.80 8.07
N GLU A 122 32.85 7.73 8.09
CA GLU A 122 32.85 8.92 7.23
C GLU A 122 34.06 9.83 7.50
N ALA A 123 34.43 10.02 8.77
CA ALA A 123 35.63 10.77 9.15
C ALA A 123 36.92 10.10 8.62
N ALA A 124 36.93 8.78 8.44
CA ALA A 124 38.02 8.04 7.84
C ALA A 124 37.91 7.95 6.30
N GLY A 125 36.92 8.57 5.68
CA GLY A 125 36.72 8.62 4.22
C GLY A 125 35.94 7.45 3.63
N LEU A 126 35.26 6.64 4.46
CA LEU A 126 34.38 5.58 4.00
C LEU A 126 33.00 6.14 3.63
N GLU A 127 32.35 5.53 2.65
CA GLU A 127 30.94 5.76 2.39
C GLU A 127 30.09 4.76 3.20
N ILE A 128 29.20 5.28 4.04
CA ILE A 128 28.39 4.47 4.96
C ILE A 128 26.93 4.48 4.50
N ILE A 129 26.37 3.28 4.28
CA ILE A 129 24.95 3.08 4.01
C ILE A 129 24.35 2.29 5.19
N MET A 130 23.30 2.79 5.80
CA MET A 130 22.64 2.16 6.96
C MET A 130 21.17 1.86 6.68
N ASN A 131 20.64 0.84 7.36
CA ASN A 131 19.24 0.45 7.29
C ASN A 131 18.74 0.24 5.85
N ARG A 132 19.56 -0.42 5.02
CA ARG A 132 19.25 -0.76 3.63
C ARG A 132 19.76 -2.18 3.31
N CYS A 133 19.05 -2.87 2.39
CA CYS A 133 19.51 -4.17 1.89
C CYS A 133 20.00 -4.03 0.44
N PRO A 134 21.25 -4.38 0.11
CA PRO A 134 21.77 -4.24 -1.25
C PRO A 134 21.00 -5.08 -2.27
N LYS A 135 20.45 -6.24 -1.90
CA LYS A 135 19.54 -7.02 -2.74
C LYS A 135 18.29 -6.23 -3.10
N ILE A 136 17.64 -5.60 -2.10
CA ILE A 136 16.40 -4.83 -2.29
C ILE A 136 16.68 -3.60 -3.15
N GLU A 137 17.75 -2.87 -2.86
CA GLU A 137 18.12 -1.68 -3.63
C GLU A 137 18.52 -2.02 -5.08
N PHE A 138 19.25 -3.12 -5.29
CA PHE A 138 19.56 -3.60 -6.63
C PHE A 138 18.29 -3.96 -7.40
N GLY A 139 17.39 -4.73 -6.78
CA GLY A 139 16.10 -5.10 -7.38
C GLY A 139 15.20 -3.89 -7.66
N ARG A 140 15.17 -2.89 -6.77
CA ARG A 140 14.44 -1.64 -6.95
C ARG A 140 14.97 -0.84 -8.15
N LEU A 141 16.27 -0.61 -8.20
CA LEU A 141 16.91 0.13 -9.29
C LEU A 141 16.87 -0.64 -10.61
N GLY A 142 16.93 -1.96 -10.57
CA GLY A 142 16.82 -2.86 -11.73
C GLY A 142 15.40 -3.08 -12.23
N GLY A 143 14.38 -2.66 -11.48
CA GLY A 143 12.98 -2.89 -11.82
C GLY A 143 12.45 -4.27 -11.42
N GLU A 144 13.25 -5.07 -10.70
CA GLU A 144 12.83 -6.42 -10.27
C GLU A 144 11.78 -6.36 -9.15
N LEU A 145 11.79 -5.33 -8.29
CA LEU A 145 10.80 -5.15 -7.23
C LEU A 145 9.43 -4.66 -7.72
N SER A 146 9.37 -4.01 -8.88
CA SER A 146 8.09 -3.60 -9.48
C SER A 146 7.16 -4.78 -9.71
N TRP A 147 7.72 -5.99 -9.89
CA TRP A 147 6.96 -7.23 -10.07
C TRP A 147 6.19 -7.68 -8.82
N SER A 148 6.48 -7.12 -7.68
CA SER A 148 5.83 -7.44 -6.40
C SER A 148 4.96 -6.31 -5.86
N GLY A 149 4.62 -5.31 -6.69
CA GLY A 149 3.83 -4.15 -6.28
C GLY A 149 4.56 -3.18 -5.35
N VAL A 150 5.89 -3.30 -5.25
CA VAL A 150 6.73 -2.41 -4.45
C VAL A 150 6.93 -1.09 -5.18
N ASN A 151 6.60 0.02 -4.52
CA ASN A 151 6.82 1.35 -5.04
C ASN A 151 8.33 1.63 -5.19
N SER A 152 8.81 1.63 -6.43
CA SER A 152 10.23 1.90 -6.73
C SER A 152 10.59 3.38 -6.57
N GLY A 153 9.62 4.29 -6.60
CA GLY A 153 9.83 5.74 -6.66
C GLY A 153 10.44 6.22 -7.99
N ILE A 154 10.53 5.36 -9.00
CA ILE A 154 11.22 5.65 -10.26
C ILE A 154 10.22 5.72 -11.42
N ILE A 155 10.18 6.86 -12.12
CA ILE A 155 9.49 6.98 -13.40
C ILE A 155 10.45 6.65 -14.54
N ARG A 156 10.03 5.80 -15.47
CA ARG A 156 10.84 5.30 -16.57
C ARG A 156 10.22 5.62 -17.93
N ASN A 157 11.03 6.20 -18.80
CA ASN A 157 10.70 6.40 -20.22
C ASN A 157 11.45 5.41 -21.14
N ARG A 158 12.26 4.52 -20.57
CA ARG A 158 13.01 3.44 -21.26
C ARG A 158 12.91 2.16 -20.43
N ALA A 159 13.17 1.02 -21.06
CA ALA A 159 13.24 -0.26 -20.38
C ALA A 159 14.23 -0.22 -19.19
N PRO A 160 13.90 -0.86 -18.06
CA PRO A 160 14.78 -0.90 -16.90
C PRO A 160 16.14 -1.49 -17.22
N GLN A 161 17.20 -0.88 -16.70
CA GLN A 161 18.56 -1.45 -16.75
C GLN A 161 19.02 -1.67 -15.32
N ALA A 162 19.26 -2.93 -14.96
CA ALA A 162 19.83 -3.28 -13.67
C ALA A 162 21.25 -2.68 -13.53
N PRO A 163 21.68 -2.31 -12.31
CA PRO A 163 23.09 -2.02 -12.03
C PRO A 163 23.94 -3.21 -12.48
N ARG A 164 25.07 -2.95 -13.09
CA ARG A 164 26.04 -4.00 -13.47
C ARG A 164 27.39 -3.63 -12.92
N PRO A 165 28.14 -4.55 -12.26
CA PRO A 165 29.53 -4.34 -11.90
C PRO A 165 30.34 -4.02 -13.17
N ARG A 166 31.01 -2.88 -13.21
CA ARG A 166 31.78 -2.46 -14.38
C ARG A 166 32.96 -3.42 -14.64
N ARG A 167 33.04 -4.02 -15.84
CA ARG A 167 34.22 -4.78 -16.28
C ARG A 167 35.39 -3.81 -16.50
N ALA A 168 36.62 -4.26 -16.20
CA ALA A 168 37.85 -3.44 -16.17
C ALA A 168 38.24 -2.76 -17.50
N ARG A 169 37.48 -2.87 -18.59
CA ARG A 169 37.89 -2.46 -19.95
C ARG A 169 36.89 -1.64 -20.76
N GLU A 170 35.88 -0.99 -20.15
CA GLU A 170 34.99 -0.07 -20.91
C GLU A 170 35.19 1.39 -20.49
N ARG A 171 36.36 1.94 -20.88
CA ARG A 171 36.54 3.39 -21.02
C ARG A 171 36.30 3.75 -22.49
N THR A 172 35.07 3.98 -22.89
CA THR A 172 34.76 4.84 -24.04
C THR A 172 33.27 5.15 -24.05
N ASN A 173 32.95 6.43 -24.15
CA ASN A 173 31.64 7.07 -24.24
C ASN A 173 30.83 7.07 -22.92
N GLU A 174 31.27 7.91 -22.01
CA GLU A 174 30.41 8.41 -20.95
C GLU A 174 29.26 9.25 -21.56
N ARG A 175 28.13 8.59 -21.81
CA ARG A 175 26.87 9.35 -21.75
C ARG A 175 26.70 9.75 -20.28
N PRO A 176 26.46 11.05 -19.99
CA PRO A 176 26.23 11.46 -18.61
C PRO A 176 25.18 10.54 -18.02
N ALA A 177 25.52 9.91 -16.88
CA ALA A 177 24.54 9.18 -16.07
C ALA A 177 23.36 10.13 -15.90
N GLN A 178 22.20 9.75 -16.40
CA GLN A 178 21.01 10.53 -16.13
C GLN A 178 20.90 10.58 -14.63
N ALA A 179 21.13 11.74 -14.05
CA ALA A 179 20.92 11.98 -12.64
C ALA A 179 19.50 11.53 -12.35
N SER A 180 19.35 10.40 -11.66
CA SER A 180 18.10 10.04 -11.04
C SER A 180 17.92 11.04 -9.90
N HIS A 181 17.31 12.18 -10.22
CA HIS A 181 16.83 13.06 -9.19
C HIS A 181 15.74 12.27 -8.46
N ASN A 182 15.83 12.18 -7.14
CA ASN A 182 14.65 11.95 -6.29
C ASN A 182 13.73 13.17 -6.51
N GLN A 183 13.06 13.21 -7.65
CA GLN A 183 12.07 14.22 -7.94
C GLN A 183 10.78 13.77 -7.28
N ASN A 184 10.31 14.54 -6.32
CA ASN A 184 8.94 14.41 -5.83
C ASN A 184 8.00 14.84 -6.97
N TYR A 185 7.58 13.88 -7.78
CA TYR A 185 6.61 14.12 -8.85
C TYR A 185 5.24 14.46 -8.25
N GLY A 186 4.53 15.40 -8.87
CA GLY A 186 3.15 15.71 -8.54
C GLY A 186 2.21 14.52 -8.77
N PHE A 187 1.06 14.58 -8.13
CA PHE A 187 0.04 13.53 -8.19
C PHE A 187 -0.34 13.16 -9.64
N GLU A 188 -0.55 14.15 -10.48
CA GLU A 188 -0.97 14.01 -11.87
C GLU A 188 0.07 13.23 -12.69
N THR A 189 1.35 13.52 -12.46
CA THR A 189 2.47 12.80 -13.08
C THR A 189 2.52 11.35 -12.61
N LEU A 190 2.35 11.11 -11.30
CA LEU A 190 2.31 9.75 -10.74
C LEU A 190 1.11 8.96 -11.27
N ALA A 191 -0.06 9.58 -11.40
CA ALA A 191 -1.27 8.94 -11.93
C ALA A 191 -1.07 8.36 -13.34
N VAL A 192 -0.28 9.04 -14.17
CA VAL A 192 -0.01 8.63 -15.56
C VAL A 192 1.20 7.70 -15.68
N HIS A 193 2.25 7.91 -14.87
CA HIS A 193 3.56 7.31 -15.11
C HIS A 193 4.00 6.26 -14.08
N ALA A 194 3.54 6.32 -12.83
CA ALA A 194 4.04 5.43 -11.79
C ALA A 194 3.75 3.96 -12.13
N GLY A 195 4.73 3.09 -11.88
CA GLY A 195 4.68 1.66 -12.15
C GLY A 195 4.77 1.27 -13.63
N ALA A 196 4.53 2.20 -14.57
CA ALA A 196 4.57 1.90 -16.00
C ALA A 196 5.95 2.22 -16.60
N ALA A 197 6.59 1.20 -17.17
CA ALA A 197 7.74 1.34 -18.06
C ALA A 197 7.35 0.88 -19.47
N PRO A 198 8.02 1.37 -20.52
CA PRO A 198 7.86 0.79 -21.85
C PRO A 198 8.17 -0.71 -21.82
N ASP A 199 7.36 -1.50 -22.54
CA ASP A 199 7.57 -2.95 -22.63
C ASP A 199 9.00 -3.26 -23.14
N PRO A 200 9.77 -4.11 -22.45
CA PRO A 200 11.17 -4.32 -22.78
C PRO A 200 11.38 -5.04 -24.11
N THR A 201 10.37 -5.76 -24.61
CA THR A 201 10.45 -6.56 -25.84
C THR A 201 10.01 -5.76 -27.05
N THR A 202 8.90 -5.04 -26.96
CA THR A 202 8.25 -4.36 -28.08
C THR A 202 8.41 -2.83 -28.06
N GLY A 203 8.74 -2.26 -26.90
CA GLY A 203 8.74 -0.82 -26.66
C GLY A 203 7.34 -0.23 -26.51
N ALA A 204 6.28 -1.04 -26.39
CA ALA A 204 4.92 -0.56 -26.21
C ALA A 204 4.82 0.37 -24.99
N ARG A 205 4.25 1.56 -25.20
CA ARG A 205 4.13 2.57 -24.14
C ARG A 205 2.95 2.29 -23.19
N SER A 206 1.83 1.83 -23.74
CA SER A 206 0.68 1.36 -22.97
C SER A 206 1.03 0.05 -22.27
N THR A 207 0.56 -0.13 -21.04
CA THR A 207 0.81 -1.37 -20.28
C THR A 207 0.18 -2.56 -21.01
N PRO A 208 0.95 -3.58 -21.41
CA PRO A 208 0.40 -4.78 -22.05
C PRO A 208 -0.50 -5.56 -21.08
N ILE A 209 -1.53 -6.23 -21.62
CA ILE A 209 -2.38 -7.13 -20.85
C ILE A 209 -1.80 -8.53 -20.91
N TYR A 210 -1.16 -8.97 -19.83
CA TYR A 210 -0.59 -10.32 -19.71
C TYR A 210 -1.68 -11.32 -19.27
N GLN A 211 -2.51 -11.74 -20.21
CA GLN A 211 -3.59 -12.70 -19.98
C GLN A 211 -3.03 -14.13 -20.04
N THR A 212 -2.27 -14.51 -19.02
CA THR A 212 -1.67 -15.84 -18.86
C THR A 212 -1.80 -16.33 -17.43
N THR A 213 -1.78 -17.65 -17.23
CA THR A 213 -1.80 -18.26 -15.89
C THR A 213 -0.40 -18.47 -15.32
N SER A 214 0.60 -18.80 -16.14
CA SER A 214 1.93 -19.26 -15.70
C SER A 214 3.04 -18.70 -16.57
N TYR A 215 4.27 -18.79 -16.06
CA TYR A 215 5.48 -18.26 -16.67
C TYR A 215 6.55 -19.34 -16.70
N VAL A 216 7.38 -19.34 -17.76
CA VAL A 216 8.47 -20.30 -17.94
C VAL A 216 9.65 -19.93 -17.06
N PHE A 217 10.24 -20.91 -16.41
CA PHE A 217 11.49 -20.76 -15.64
C PHE A 217 12.71 -20.93 -16.54
N GLU A 218 13.83 -20.33 -16.17
CA GLU A 218 15.11 -20.51 -16.87
C GLU A 218 15.66 -21.91 -16.64
N ASP A 219 15.64 -22.36 -15.38
CA ASP A 219 16.08 -23.69 -14.93
C ASP A 219 15.42 -24.07 -13.58
N VAL A 220 15.79 -25.22 -13.03
CA VAL A 220 15.26 -25.74 -11.75
C VAL A 220 15.67 -24.86 -10.57
N ASP A 221 16.89 -24.32 -10.57
CA ASP A 221 17.38 -23.45 -9.49
C ASP A 221 16.66 -22.09 -9.50
N HIS A 222 16.41 -21.53 -10.69
CA HIS A 222 15.59 -20.33 -10.84
C HIS A 222 14.18 -20.57 -10.28
N ALA A 223 13.53 -21.67 -10.66
CA ALA A 223 12.21 -22.03 -10.13
C ALA A 223 12.24 -22.13 -8.60
N ALA A 224 13.16 -22.89 -8.02
CA ALA A 224 13.30 -23.05 -6.58
C ALA A 224 13.51 -21.71 -5.86
N SER A 225 14.29 -20.80 -6.45
CA SER A 225 14.58 -19.49 -5.86
C SER A 225 13.34 -18.59 -5.81
N LEU A 226 12.46 -18.66 -6.80
CA LEU A 226 11.21 -17.93 -6.83
C LEU A 226 10.20 -18.47 -5.80
N PHE A 227 10.02 -19.80 -5.74
CA PHE A 227 9.13 -20.43 -4.77
C PHE A 227 9.53 -20.19 -3.32
N ASN A 228 10.83 -20.08 -3.05
CA ASN A 228 11.38 -19.79 -1.73
C ASN A 228 11.46 -18.28 -1.42
N LEU A 229 10.94 -17.40 -2.26
CA LEU A 229 11.02 -15.94 -2.14
C LEU A 229 12.46 -15.39 -2.09
N HIS A 230 13.43 -16.17 -2.59
CA HIS A 230 14.83 -15.74 -2.68
C HIS A 230 15.03 -14.72 -3.78
N ASN A 231 14.30 -14.86 -4.89
CA ASN A 231 14.25 -13.93 -6.00
C ASN A 231 12.83 -13.41 -6.19
N PHE A 232 12.71 -12.22 -6.81
CA PHE A 232 11.44 -11.68 -7.26
C PHE A 232 11.22 -12.07 -8.72
N GLY A 233 10.01 -12.44 -9.07
CA GLY A 233 9.67 -12.82 -10.43
C GLY A 233 8.26 -13.38 -10.55
N TYR A 234 7.92 -13.74 -11.78
CA TYR A 234 6.60 -14.29 -12.09
C TYR A 234 6.64 -15.81 -12.04
N ILE A 235 5.69 -16.40 -11.31
CA ILE A 235 5.50 -17.85 -11.22
C ILE A 235 4.13 -18.21 -11.81
N TYR A 236 3.10 -17.58 -11.28
CA TYR A 236 1.71 -17.85 -11.57
C TYR A 236 0.86 -16.60 -11.32
N SER A 237 -0.07 -16.28 -12.22
CA SER A 237 -0.81 -15.00 -12.20
C SER A 237 -1.68 -14.80 -10.95
N ARG A 238 -1.99 -15.85 -10.18
CA ARG A 238 -2.63 -15.70 -8.87
C ARG A 238 -1.74 -14.96 -7.87
N LEU A 239 -0.41 -15.14 -7.96
CA LEU A 239 0.56 -14.49 -7.06
C LEU A 239 1.00 -13.14 -7.59
N THR A 240 1.48 -13.12 -8.84
CA THR A 240 2.04 -11.95 -9.50
C THR A 240 1.73 -11.99 -11.00
N ASN A 241 1.37 -10.83 -11.55
CA ASN A 241 1.12 -10.65 -12.98
C ASN A 241 1.63 -9.28 -13.41
N PRO A 242 2.32 -9.13 -14.56
CA PRO A 242 2.93 -7.85 -14.95
C PRO A 242 1.94 -6.69 -15.05
N THR A 243 0.74 -6.92 -15.57
CA THR A 243 -0.31 -5.87 -15.65
C THR A 243 -0.80 -5.47 -14.26
N VAL A 244 -1.03 -6.46 -13.38
CA VAL A 244 -1.48 -6.22 -12.01
C VAL A 244 -0.41 -5.48 -11.21
N SER A 245 0.87 -5.84 -11.39
CA SER A 245 1.99 -5.19 -10.70
C SER A 245 2.12 -3.70 -11.02
N VAL A 246 1.83 -3.29 -12.27
CA VAL A 246 1.77 -1.86 -12.65
C VAL A 246 0.69 -1.13 -11.84
N LEU A 247 -0.49 -1.73 -11.69
CA LEU A 247 -1.58 -1.15 -10.89
C LEU A 247 -1.18 -1.02 -9.42
N GLU A 248 -0.58 -2.07 -8.85
CA GLU A 248 -0.14 -2.11 -7.45
C GLU A 248 0.90 -1.01 -7.17
N GLU A 249 1.94 -0.91 -7.99
CA GLU A 249 2.98 0.12 -7.84
C GLU A 249 2.39 1.53 -8.02
N ARG A 250 1.46 1.72 -8.96
CA ARG A 250 0.81 3.02 -9.20
C ARG A 250 0.00 3.49 -8.00
N ILE A 251 -0.84 2.62 -7.44
CA ILE A 251 -1.66 2.98 -6.26
C ILE A 251 -0.77 3.20 -5.05
N ALA A 252 0.25 2.35 -4.82
CA ALA A 252 1.23 2.57 -3.76
C ALA A 252 1.91 3.94 -3.88
N SER A 253 2.32 4.34 -5.11
CA SER A 253 2.92 5.66 -5.37
C SER A 253 1.95 6.81 -5.09
N LEU A 254 0.69 6.69 -5.50
CA LEU A 254 -0.33 7.74 -5.33
C LEU A 254 -0.69 7.95 -3.86
N GLU A 255 -0.77 6.88 -3.07
CA GLU A 255 -0.99 6.95 -1.63
C GLU A 255 0.27 7.38 -0.84
N GLY A 256 1.45 7.33 -1.47
CA GLY A 256 2.72 7.53 -0.76
C GLY A 256 3.12 6.35 0.10
N GLY A 257 2.63 5.17 -0.24
CA GLY A 257 2.92 3.89 0.42
C GLY A 257 4.15 3.19 -0.14
N ARG A 258 4.56 2.13 0.56
CA ARG A 258 5.74 1.32 0.24
C ARG A 258 5.46 0.21 -0.76
N ALA A 259 4.35 -0.49 -0.60
CA ALA A 259 3.95 -1.59 -1.47
C ALA A 259 2.44 -1.81 -1.43
N ALA A 260 1.92 -2.53 -2.43
CA ALA A 260 0.50 -2.87 -2.49
C ALA A 260 0.26 -4.30 -2.97
N VAL A 261 -0.90 -4.84 -2.63
CA VAL A 261 -1.42 -6.13 -3.11
C VAL A 261 -2.83 -5.94 -3.63
N ALA A 262 -3.03 -6.31 -4.90
CA ALA A 262 -4.34 -6.28 -5.54
C ALA A 262 -5.17 -7.53 -5.19
N ALA A 263 -6.47 -7.34 -5.10
CA ALA A 263 -7.46 -8.39 -4.86
C ALA A 263 -8.67 -8.25 -5.78
N ALA A 264 -9.49 -9.30 -5.87
CA ALA A 264 -10.67 -9.34 -6.74
C ALA A 264 -11.77 -8.33 -6.37
N SER A 265 -11.78 -7.82 -5.13
CA SER A 265 -12.75 -6.84 -4.63
C SER A 265 -12.23 -6.13 -3.37
N GLY A 266 -12.88 -5.02 -2.98
CA GLY A 266 -12.58 -4.34 -1.71
C GLY A 266 -12.77 -5.25 -0.49
N HIS A 267 -13.83 -6.07 -0.45
CA HIS A 267 -14.01 -7.07 0.61
C HIS A 267 -12.91 -8.12 0.66
N ALA A 268 -12.41 -8.54 -0.51
CA ALA A 268 -11.27 -9.44 -0.57
C ALA A 268 -10.00 -8.77 -0.03
N ALA A 269 -9.78 -7.49 -0.32
CA ALA A 269 -8.66 -6.72 0.24
C ALA A 269 -8.77 -6.60 1.77
N GLN A 270 -9.96 -6.31 2.31
CA GLN A 270 -10.22 -6.35 3.76
C GLN A 270 -9.91 -7.73 4.35
N PHE A 271 -10.41 -8.80 3.73
CA PHE A 271 -10.13 -10.16 4.18
C PHE A 271 -8.63 -10.49 4.20
N LEU A 272 -7.91 -10.20 3.12
CA LEU A 272 -6.45 -10.40 3.05
C LEU A 272 -5.72 -9.62 4.15
N THR A 273 -6.17 -8.40 4.44
CA THR A 273 -5.59 -7.56 5.48
C THR A 273 -5.72 -8.20 6.86
N PHE A 274 -6.93 -8.55 7.24
CA PHE A 274 -7.18 -9.13 8.57
C PHE A 274 -6.62 -10.54 8.70
N PHE A 275 -6.68 -11.38 7.65
CA PHE A 275 -6.07 -12.71 7.67
C PHE A 275 -4.55 -12.67 7.85
N THR A 276 -3.90 -11.65 7.31
CA THR A 276 -2.46 -11.48 7.48
C THR A 276 -2.08 -11.09 8.91
N LEU A 277 -2.94 -10.33 9.62
CA LEU A 277 -2.66 -9.80 10.95
C LEU A 277 -3.13 -10.69 12.08
N MET A 278 -4.27 -11.37 11.92
CA MET A 278 -5.04 -11.95 13.03
C MET A 278 -4.92 -13.47 13.11
N GLN A 279 -5.04 -13.96 14.34
CA GLN A 279 -5.20 -15.37 14.69
C GLN A 279 -6.59 -15.60 15.31
N PRO A 280 -7.11 -16.84 15.36
CA PRO A 280 -8.33 -17.13 16.11
C PRO A 280 -8.24 -16.67 17.57
N GLY A 281 -9.24 -15.94 18.04
CA GLY A 281 -9.28 -15.32 19.37
C GLY A 281 -8.82 -13.86 19.40
N ASP A 282 -8.23 -13.34 18.33
CA ASP A 282 -7.88 -11.93 18.22
C ASP A 282 -9.11 -11.03 18.00
N GLU A 283 -8.97 -9.77 18.38
CA GLU A 283 -10.00 -8.75 18.29
C GLU A 283 -9.50 -7.55 17.49
N PHE A 284 -10.42 -6.75 16.98
CA PHE A 284 -10.13 -5.44 16.38
C PHE A 284 -11.25 -4.47 16.62
N LEU A 285 -10.95 -3.18 16.54
CA LEU A 285 -11.94 -2.11 16.60
C LEU A 285 -12.28 -1.65 15.19
N ALA A 286 -13.54 -1.33 14.95
CA ALA A 286 -13.96 -0.71 13.71
C ALA A 286 -14.96 0.41 13.98
N SER A 287 -14.93 1.47 13.16
CA SER A 287 -15.99 2.47 13.17
C SER A 287 -17.36 1.80 12.96
N ARG A 288 -18.40 2.24 13.67
CA ARG A 288 -19.77 1.81 13.38
C ARG A 288 -20.32 2.44 12.10
N ASN A 289 -19.72 3.53 11.64
CA ASN A 289 -20.09 4.22 10.41
C ASN A 289 -19.21 3.73 9.27
N LEU A 290 -19.59 2.60 8.68
CA LEU A 290 -18.92 1.94 7.56
C LEU A 290 -19.94 1.58 6.48
N TYR A 291 -19.44 1.24 5.32
CA TYR A 291 -20.21 0.57 4.28
C TYR A 291 -20.92 -0.67 4.85
N GLY A 292 -22.21 -0.84 4.55
CA GLY A 292 -23.04 -1.93 5.11
C GLY A 292 -22.46 -3.34 4.88
N GLY A 293 -21.78 -3.56 3.74
CA GLY A 293 -21.08 -4.81 3.47
C GLY A 293 -19.92 -5.06 4.43
N SER A 294 -19.16 -4.03 4.83
CA SER A 294 -18.08 -4.14 5.82
C SER A 294 -18.64 -4.45 7.21
N LEU A 295 -19.77 -3.82 7.60
CA LEU A 295 -20.45 -4.16 8.86
C LEU A 295 -20.86 -5.64 8.90
N THR A 296 -21.40 -6.16 7.80
CA THR A 296 -21.78 -7.58 7.68
C THR A 296 -20.54 -8.48 7.70
N GLN A 297 -19.48 -8.14 6.96
CA GLN A 297 -18.26 -8.95 6.92
C GLN A 297 -17.62 -9.04 8.31
N PHE A 298 -17.50 -7.91 9.01
CA PHE A 298 -16.85 -7.84 10.32
C PHE A 298 -17.72 -8.43 11.45
N GLY A 299 -19.04 -8.18 11.40
CA GLY A 299 -19.95 -8.59 12.45
C GLY A 299 -20.47 -10.04 12.34
N LEU A 300 -20.55 -10.59 11.12
CA LEU A 300 -21.14 -11.91 10.89
C LEU A 300 -20.19 -12.93 10.26
N SER A 301 -19.32 -12.52 9.34
CA SER A 301 -18.45 -13.45 8.63
C SER A 301 -17.15 -13.71 9.37
N PHE A 302 -16.48 -12.68 9.87
CA PHE A 302 -15.22 -12.81 10.60
C PHE A 302 -15.32 -13.59 11.93
N PRO A 303 -16.42 -13.51 12.70
CA PRO A 303 -16.61 -14.38 13.86
C PRO A 303 -16.51 -15.88 13.57
N LYS A 304 -16.85 -16.32 12.35
CA LYS A 304 -16.68 -17.72 11.92
C LYS A 304 -15.21 -18.13 11.82
N LEU A 305 -14.29 -17.17 11.72
CA LEU A 305 -12.84 -17.37 11.74
C LEU A 305 -12.24 -17.20 13.14
N GLY A 306 -13.09 -16.97 14.15
CA GLY A 306 -12.68 -16.71 15.52
C GLY A 306 -12.20 -15.28 15.77
N TRP A 307 -12.45 -14.34 14.86
CA TRP A 307 -12.09 -12.93 15.03
C TRP A 307 -13.28 -12.13 15.53
N LYS A 308 -13.05 -11.22 16.47
CA LYS A 308 -14.12 -10.41 17.06
C LYS A 308 -13.93 -8.93 16.71
N CYS A 309 -14.96 -8.34 16.11
CA CYS A 309 -15.03 -6.90 15.87
C CYS A 309 -15.80 -6.21 16.98
N HIS A 310 -15.27 -5.07 17.47
CA HIS A 310 -16.00 -4.13 18.32
C HIS A 310 -16.28 -2.87 17.53
N PHE A 311 -17.55 -2.58 17.28
CA PHE A 311 -17.97 -1.38 16.58
C PHE A 311 -18.00 -0.18 17.53
N VAL A 312 -17.33 0.90 17.14
CA VAL A 312 -17.07 2.10 17.94
C VAL A 312 -17.67 3.33 17.26
N ASP A 313 -18.25 4.24 18.04
CA ASP A 313 -18.69 5.54 17.54
C ASP A 313 -17.47 6.42 17.23
N PRO A 314 -17.24 6.82 15.96
CA PRO A 314 -16.07 7.58 15.57
C PRO A 314 -16.18 9.09 15.82
N THR A 315 -17.31 9.58 16.32
CA THR A 315 -17.54 11.03 16.56
C THR A 315 -16.63 11.58 17.66
N ASP A 316 -16.27 10.75 18.64
CA ASP A 316 -15.23 11.04 19.63
C ASP A 316 -14.11 9.98 19.52
N PRO A 317 -12.90 10.35 19.06
CA PRO A 317 -11.76 9.42 18.96
C PRO A 317 -11.45 8.66 20.26
N GLU A 318 -11.71 9.26 21.43
CA GLU A 318 -11.47 8.60 22.71
C GLU A 318 -12.38 7.37 22.95
N ASN A 319 -13.44 7.22 22.18
CA ASN A 319 -14.24 5.98 22.20
C ASN A 319 -13.41 4.76 21.78
N PHE A 320 -12.49 4.94 20.81
CA PHE A 320 -11.58 3.86 20.41
C PHE A 320 -10.65 3.50 21.58
N ARG A 321 -10.07 4.49 22.27
CA ARG A 321 -9.23 4.23 23.45
C ARG A 321 -9.98 3.44 24.53
N ARG A 322 -11.23 3.84 24.83
CA ARG A 322 -12.08 3.16 25.82
C ARG A 322 -12.45 1.72 25.44
N ALA A 323 -12.51 1.43 24.14
CA ALA A 323 -12.88 0.10 23.62
C ALA A 323 -11.68 -0.86 23.43
N LEU A 324 -10.44 -0.37 23.58
CA LEU A 324 -9.25 -1.21 23.43
C LEU A 324 -9.22 -2.36 24.44
N THR A 325 -8.86 -3.55 23.93
CA THR A 325 -8.54 -4.72 24.74
C THR A 325 -7.11 -5.20 24.46
N PRO A 326 -6.51 -6.01 25.34
CA PRO A 326 -5.17 -6.58 25.08
C PRO A 326 -5.09 -7.45 23.80
N ARG A 327 -6.23 -7.95 23.32
CA ARG A 327 -6.33 -8.79 22.11
C ARG A 327 -6.55 -8.00 20.83
N CYS A 328 -6.74 -6.67 20.91
CA CYS A 328 -6.90 -5.84 19.73
C CYS A 328 -5.63 -5.83 18.88
N LYS A 329 -5.81 -6.10 17.57
CA LYS A 329 -4.72 -6.14 16.56
C LYS A 329 -4.76 -5.00 15.57
N ALA A 330 -5.87 -4.28 15.44
CA ALA A 330 -6.01 -3.16 14.52
C ALA A 330 -7.18 -2.25 14.91
N ILE A 331 -7.16 -1.03 14.39
CA ILE A 331 -8.33 -0.15 14.28
C ILE A 331 -8.64 0.04 12.79
N PHE A 332 -9.91 -0.10 12.40
CA PHE A 332 -10.40 0.08 11.04
C PHE A 332 -11.41 1.22 10.95
N VAL A 333 -11.20 2.15 10.01
CA VAL A 333 -12.12 3.27 9.75
C VAL A 333 -12.26 3.54 8.25
N GLU A 334 -13.38 4.12 7.82
CA GLU A 334 -13.48 4.83 6.54
C GLU A 334 -13.18 6.32 6.80
N ASN A 335 -12.28 6.93 6.04
CA ASN A 335 -11.96 8.36 6.23
C ASN A 335 -13.13 9.28 5.85
N LEU A 336 -13.90 8.86 4.86
CA LEU A 336 -15.16 9.47 4.43
C LEU A 336 -16.20 8.35 4.35
N ALA A 337 -17.10 8.31 5.34
CA ALA A 337 -18.01 7.18 5.51
C ALA A 337 -19.18 7.19 4.51
N ASN A 338 -19.56 6.00 4.05
CA ASN A 338 -20.74 5.74 3.24
C ASN A 338 -21.83 5.07 4.11
N PRO A 339 -23.06 5.61 4.22
CA PRO A 339 -23.67 6.63 3.34
C PRO A 339 -23.57 8.09 3.81
N GLY A 340 -23.21 8.34 5.04
CA GLY A 340 -23.51 9.60 5.73
C GLY A 340 -22.57 10.78 5.48
N GLY A 341 -21.49 10.65 4.70
CA GLY A 341 -20.53 11.74 4.50
C GLY A 341 -19.81 12.17 5.80
N ILE A 342 -19.69 11.26 6.77
CA ILE A 342 -18.99 11.47 8.03
C ILE A 342 -17.49 11.45 7.78
N VAL A 343 -16.77 12.44 8.29
CA VAL A 343 -15.30 12.50 8.24
C VAL A 343 -14.74 12.18 9.62
N VAL A 344 -13.85 11.19 9.70
CA VAL A 344 -13.22 10.79 10.96
C VAL A 344 -11.93 11.56 11.23
N ASP A 345 -11.57 11.74 12.50
CA ASP A 345 -10.29 12.36 12.91
C ASP A 345 -9.15 11.31 12.83
N ILE A 346 -8.62 11.10 11.61
CA ILE A 346 -7.63 10.06 11.31
C ILE A 346 -6.41 10.20 12.22
N GLU A 347 -5.90 11.42 12.38
CA GLU A 347 -4.67 11.68 13.14
C GLU A 347 -4.82 11.28 14.61
N LYS A 348 -5.93 11.66 15.25
CA LYS A 348 -6.18 11.28 16.65
C LYS A 348 -6.37 9.78 16.82
N ILE A 349 -7.13 9.13 15.90
CA ILE A 349 -7.34 7.68 15.94
C ILE A 349 -6.02 6.95 15.69
N GLY A 350 -5.18 7.45 14.78
CA GLY A 350 -3.83 6.94 14.52
C GLY A 350 -2.94 6.99 15.76
N HIS A 351 -2.94 8.11 16.48
CA HIS A 351 -2.22 8.21 17.76
C HIS A 351 -2.68 7.15 18.78
N ILE A 352 -3.99 6.95 18.92
CA ILE A 352 -4.54 5.95 19.85
C ILE A 352 -4.11 4.53 19.43
N ALA A 353 -4.12 4.22 18.12
CA ALA A 353 -3.67 2.94 17.60
C ALA A 353 -2.18 2.71 17.91
N HIS A 354 -1.33 3.70 17.64
CA HIS A 354 0.12 3.61 17.84
C HIS A 354 0.50 3.52 19.33
N GLU A 355 -0.16 4.23 20.22
CA GLU A 355 0.03 4.09 21.68
C GLU A 355 -0.33 2.67 22.15
N ALA A 356 -1.31 2.03 21.51
CA ALA A 356 -1.66 0.64 21.77
C ALA A 356 -0.74 -0.38 21.07
N GLY A 357 0.21 0.07 20.22
CA GLY A 357 1.11 -0.77 19.43
C GLY A 357 0.40 -1.58 18.34
N ILE A 358 -0.68 -1.04 17.75
CA ILE A 358 -1.46 -1.66 16.68
C ILE A 358 -1.60 -0.71 15.48
N PRO A 359 -1.74 -1.21 14.23
CA PRO A 359 -1.90 -0.38 13.07
C PRO A 359 -3.28 0.26 12.98
N LEU A 360 -3.32 1.47 12.39
CA LEU A 360 -4.53 2.07 11.86
C LEU A 360 -4.72 1.67 10.39
N ILE A 361 -5.87 1.06 10.08
CA ILE A 361 -6.29 0.68 8.74
C ILE A 361 -7.37 1.66 8.28
N VAL A 362 -7.15 2.31 7.14
CA VAL A 362 -8.10 3.29 6.59
C VAL A 362 -8.62 2.81 5.24
N ASP A 363 -9.92 2.69 5.10
CA ASP A 363 -10.56 2.55 3.79
C ASP A 363 -10.67 3.94 3.14
N ASN A 364 -9.88 4.13 2.07
CA ASN A 364 -9.77 5.39 1.34
C ASN A 364 -10.57 5.38 0.01
N THR A 365 -11.56 4.49 -0.10
CA THR A 365 -12.31 4.26 -1.34
C THR A 365 -13.03 5.50 -1.84
N LEU A 366 -13.67 6.29 -0.95
CA LEU A 366 -14.48 7.44 -1.34
C LEU A 366 -13.64 8.69 -1.62
N ALA A 367 -12.63 8.93 -0.81
CA ALA A 367 -11.76 10.09 -0.98
C ALA A 367 -10.74 9.89 -2.11
N THR A 368 -10.30 8.65 -2.34
CA THR A 368 -9.16 8.33 -3.22
C THR A 368 -7.88 9.02 -2.77
N PRO A 369 -6.70 8.61 -3.25
CA PRO A 369 -5.45 9.32 -2.93
C PRO A 369 -5.39 10.76 -3.47
N TYR A 370 -6.36 11.15 -4.30
CA TYR A 370 -6.43 12.52 -4.81
C TYR A 370 -6.96 13.52 -3.78
N LEU A 371 -8.00 13.16 -3.03
CA LEU A 371 -8.58 14.04 -2.00
C LEU A 371 -7.92 13.88 -0.64
N CYS A 372 -7.49 12.66 -0.27
CA CYS A 372 -6.84 12.35 0.99
C CYS A 372 -5.75 11.30 0.82
N ARG A 373 -4.63 11.49 1.50
CA ARG A 373 -3.54 10.50 1.63
C ARG A 373 -3.41 10.14 3.12
N PRO A 374 -4.13 9.11 3.60
CA PRO A 374 -4.19 8.79 5.02
C PRO A 374 -2.84 8.49 5.68
N PHE A 375 -1.83 8.07 4.92
CA PHE A 375 -0.46 7.87 5.44
C PHE A 375 0.19 9.16 5.95
N GLU A 376 -0.23 10.32 5.47
CA GLU A 376 0.25 11.62 5.97
C GLU A 376 -0.34 11.96 7.35
N TRP A 377 -1.38 11.21 7.77
CA TRP A 377 -2.14 11.41 8.99
C TRP A 377 -2.08 10.23 9.97
N GLY A 378 -1.11 9.33 9.80
CA GLY A 378 -0.86 8.25 10.75
C GLY A 378 -1.56 6.92 10.45
N ALA A 379 -2.12 6.72 9.26
CA ALA A 379 -2.51 5.40 8.81
C ALA A 379 -1.27 4.51 8.54
N ASP A 380 -1.41 3.20 8.70
CA ASP A 380 -0.37 2.22 8.46
C ASP A 380 -0.69 1.32 7.27
N LEU A 381 -1.97 1.01 7.11
CA LEU A 381 -2.51 0.28 5.98
C LEU A 381 -3.69 1.04 5.39
N ILE A 382 -3.80 1.03 4.06
CA ILE A 382 -4.93 1.59 3.33
C ILE A 382 -5.60 0.48 2.53
N VAL A 383 -6.94 0.45 2.56
CA VAL A 383 -7.75 -0.46 1.75
C VAL A 383 -8.54 0.35 0.72
N HIS A 384 -8.70 -0.20 -0.47
CA HIS A 384 -9.55 0.35 -1.52
C HIS A 384 -10.47 -0.71 -2.12
N SER A 385 -11.70 -0.31 -2.42
CA SER A 385 -12.45 -0.89 -3.53
C SER A 385 -12.08 -0.15 -4.80
N THR A 386 -11.19 -0.73 -5.63
CA THR A 386 -10.79 -0.10 -6.90
C THR A 386 -11.93 -0.07 -7.92
N THR A 387 -13.00 -0.78 -7.62
CA THR A 387 -14.29 -0.80 -8.34
C THR A 387 -14.93 0.58 -8.48
N LYS A 388 -14.65 1.49 -7.51
CA LYS A 388 -15.30 2.79 -7.34
C LYS A 388 -14.57 3.89 -8.12
N PHE A 389 -14.31 5.02 -7.53
CA PHE A 389 -13.67 6.18 -8.16
C PHE A 389 -12.32 5.89 -8.84
N LEU A 390 -11.52 4.94 -8.33
CA LEU A 390 -10.25 4.57 -8.96
C LEU A 390 -10.47 4.06 -10.40
N GLY A 391 -11.34 3.08 -10.59
CA GLY A 391 -11.76 2.63 -11.93
C GLY A 391 -12.67 3.65 -12.62
N GLY A 392 -13.64 4.18 -11.90
CA GLY A 392 -14.47 5.33 -12.23
C GLY A 392 -15.55 5.13 -13.29
N HIS A 393 -15.63 3.97 -13.95
CA HIS A 393 -16.50 3.74 -15.12
C HIS A 393 -17.52 2.62 -14.91
N GLY A 394 -17.58 2.03 -13.71
CA GLY A 394 -18.48 0.89 -13.43
C GLY A 394 -18.13 -0.38 -14.22
N ALA A 395 -16.92 -0.48 -14.80
CA ALA A 395 -16.55 -1.51 -15.75
C ALA A 395 -15.74 -2.67 -15.13
N ALA A 396 -15.09 -2.47 -13.99
CA ALA A 396 -14.19 -3.45 -13.40
C ALA A 396 -14.37 -3.57 -11.90
N LEU A 397 -14.42 -4.79 -11.39
CA LEU A 397 -14.33 -5.09 -9.95
C LEU A 397 -12.85 -5.20 -9.56
N GLY A 398 -12.52 -4.73 -8.36
CA GLY A 398 -11.20 -4.92 -7.79
C GLY A 398 -11.09 -4.36 -6.38
N GLY A 399 -10.01 -4.72 -5.71
CA GLY A 399 -9.60 -4.22 -4.40
C GLY A 399 -8.09 -4.06 -4.32
N MET A 400 -7.65 -3.33 -3.30
CA MET A 400 -6.23 -3.10 -3.04
C MET A 400 -5.99 -2.95 -1.55
N VAL A 401 -4.90 -3.49 -1.05
CA VAL A 401 -4.32 -3.09 0.23
C VAL A 401 -2.95 -2.47 -0.02
N VAL A 402 -2.67 -1.35 0.64
CA VAL A 402 -1.41 -0.62 0.55
C VAL A 402 -0.77 -0.55 1.93
N GLU A 403 0.52 -0.84 2.00
CA GLU A 403 1.34 -0.76 3.22
C GLU A 403 2.15 0.53 3.21
N SER A 404 2.18 1.26 4.34
CA SER A 404 2.98 2.49 4.50
C SER A 404 4.48 2.23 4.51
N GLY A 405 4.90 1.06 5.01
CA GLY A 405 6.29 0.71 5.30
C GLY A 405 6.86 1.38 6.56
N ARG A 406 6.02 2.02 7.37
CA ARG A 406 6.44 2.77 8.56
C ARG A 406 6.11 2.09 9.87
N PHE A 407 5.17 1.14 9.88
CA PHE A 407 4.76 0.42 11.09
C PHE A 407 5.80 -0.64 11.46
N ASP A 408 6.22 -0.65 12.72
CA ASP A 408 7.16 -1.65 13.25
C ASP A 408 6.40 -2.94 13.64
N TRP A 409 6.32 -3.88 12.71
CA TRP A 409 5.69 -5.18 12.93
C TRP A 409 6.38 -6.04 14.00
N GLY A 410 7.64 -5.72 14.36
CA GLY A 410 8.39 -6.41 15.41
C GLY A 410 8.10 -5.91 16.83
N GLN A 411 7.40 -4.78 16.97
CA GLN A 411 7.16 -4.16 18.26
C GLN A 411 6.29 -5.06 19.17
N GLY A 412 6.80 -5.34 20.37
CA GLY A 412 6.04 -6.01 21.43
C GLY A 412 5.57 -7.43 21.13
N ASN A 413 6.12 -8.06 20.10
CA ASN A 413 5.75 -9.42 19.65
C ASN A 413 4.23 -9.61 19.39
N ARG A 414 3.58 -8.53 18.93
CA ARG A 414 2.12 -8.51 18.73
C ARG A 414 1.65 -9.22 17.47
N PHE A 415 2.52 -9.35 16.46
CA PHE A 415 2.20 -9.88 15.15
C PHE A 415 3.03 -11.13 14.82
N PRO A 416 2.79 -12.28 15.53
CA PRO A 416 3.54 -13.50 15.30
C PRO A 416 3.41 -14.02 13.85
N SER A 417 2.31 -13.71 13.16
CA SER A 417 2.17 -14.01 11.74
C SER A 417 3.29 -13.43 10.87
N LEU A 418 3.89 -12.30 11.25
CA LEU A 418 4.96 -11.62 10.52
C LEU A 418 6.35 -11.89 11.11
N THR A 419 6.45 -12.12 12.42
CA THR A 419 7.73 -12.24 13.15
C THR A 419 8.15 -13.67 13.41
N ASP A 420 7.21 -14.62 13.50
CA ASP A 420 7.51 -16.02 13.75
C ASP A 420 7.87 -16.78 12.46
N PRO A 421 8.55 -17.93 12.59
CA PRO A 421 8.87 -18.78 11.45
C PRO A 421 7.61 -19.27 10.72
N GLU A 422 7.50 -18.99 9.41
CA GLU A 422 6.37 -19.45 8.58
C GLU A 422 6.58 -20.88 8.11
N PRO A 423 5.74 -21.85 8.54
CA PRO A 423 5.90 -23.25 8.17
C PRO A 423 5.83 -23.50 6.64
N ALA A 424 4.96 -22.77 5.93
CA ALA A 424 4.78 -22.91 4.48
C ALA A 424 6.00 -22.42 3.68
N TYR A 425 6.91 -21.68 4.31
CA TYR A 425 8.16 -21.17 3.73
C TYR A 425 9.38 -21.62 4.54
N HIS A 426 9.35 -22.85 5.02
CA HIS A 426 10.48 -23.51 5.70
C HIS A 426 11.05 -22.71 6.88
N GLY A 427 10.20 -21.98 7.60
CA GLY A 427 10.61 -21.19 8.75
C GLY A 427 11.12 -19.78 8.42
N LEU A 428 10.83 -19.26 7.22
CA LEU A 428 11.12 -17.88 6.87
C LEU A 428 10.32 -16.93 7.78
N LYS A 429 10.95 -15.89 8.27
CA LYS A 429 10.33 -14.82 9.04
C LYS A 429 10.13 -13.62 8.13
N PHE A 430 8.89 -13.24 7.85
CA PHE A 430 8.60 -12.21 6.85
C PHE A 430 9.18 -10.85 7.23
N PHE A 431 9.02 -10.40 8.48
CA PHE A 431 9.53 -9.11 8.90
C PHE A 431 11.06 -9.03 8.88
N GLU A 432 11.75 -10.09 9.32
CA GLU A 432 13.23 -10.18 9.28
C GLU A 432 13.78 -10.10 7.85
N ASN A 433 13.06 -10.65 6.87
CA ASN A 433 13.54 -10.77 5.48
C ASN A 433 13.09 -9.64 4.55
N PHE A 434 11.92 -9.04 4.79
CA PHE A 434 11.33 -8.06 3.90
C PHE A 434 11.15 -6.66 4.51
N GLY A 435 11.31 -6.52 5.82
CA GLY A 435 11.32 -5.21 6.51
C GLY A 435 10.07 -4.38 6.22
N ASP A 436 10.24 -3.25 5.55
CA ASP A 436 9.24 -2.23 5.30
C ASP A 436 8.14 -2.59 4.28
N PHE A 437 8.17 -3.81 3.71
CA PHE A 437 7.07 -4.38 2.88
C PHE A 437 6.76 -5.83 3.26
N ALA A 438 7.03 -6.19 4.50
CA ALA A 438 6.80 -7.54 5.02
C ALA A 438 5.33 -7.92 5.03
N PHE A 439 4.44 -6.97 5.38
CA PHE A 439 3.01 -7.21 5.41
C PHE A 439 2.47 -7.56 4.01
N THR A 440 2.76 -6.76 3.01
CA THR A 440 2.30 -7.00 1.63
C THR A 440 2.89 -8.27 1.05
N THR A 441 4.16 -8.60 1.36
CA THR A 441 4.78 -9.87 0.94
C THR A 441 4.08 -11.06 1.59
N LYS A 442 3.77 -11.01 2.90
CA LYS A 442 3.02 -12.05 3.60
C LYS A 442 1.60 -12.19 3.06
N ALA A 443 0.90 -11.07 2.87
CA ALA A 443 -0.45 -11.06 2.32
C ALA A 443 -0.52 -11.72 0.94
N ARG A 444 0.48 -11.47 0.08
CA ARG A 444 0.60 -12.09 -1.24
C ARG A 444 0.98 -13.57 -1.16
N ALA A 445 2.04 -13.87 -0.43
CA ALA A 445 2.65 -15.20 -0.41
C ALA A 445 1.81 -16.24 0.33
N VAL A 446 0.97 -15.82 1.28
CA VAL A 446 0.12 -16.72 2.08
C VAL A 446 -1.36 -16.47 1.78
N ALA A 447 -1.90 -15.31 2.16
CA ALA A 447 -3.34 -15.08 2.08
C ALA A 447 -3.86 -15.09 0.64
N LEU A 448 -3.26 -14.32 -0.27
CA LEU A 448 -3.68 -14.28 -1.68
C LEU A 448 -3.45 -15.63 -2.38
N ARG A 449 -2.29 -16.27 -2.12
CA ARG A 449 -1.95 -17.57 -2.69
C ARG A 449 -2.97 -18.63 -2.34
N ASP A 450 -3.33 -18.73 -1.06
CA ASP A 450 -4.09 -19.87 -0.52
C ASP A 450 -5.60 -19.69 -0.71
N PHE A 451 -6.13 -18.46 -0.57
CA PHE A 451 -7.56 -18.16 -0.75
C PHE A 451 -7.94 -17.75 -2.18
N GLY A 452 -7.00 -17.27 -2.96
CA GLY A 452 -7.14 -17.06 -4.39
C GLY A 452 -8.02 -15.89 -4.86
N PRO A 453 -8.33 -14.82 -4.08
CA PRO A 453 -9.14 -13.71 -4.56
C PRO A 453 -8.32 -12.77 -5.46
N THR A 454 -7.79 -13.29 -6.54
CA THR A 454 -6.86 -12.64 -7.47
C THR A 454 -7.56 -11.68 -8.41
N LEU A 455 -6.97 -10.51 -8.63
CA LEU A 455 -7.43 -9.54 -9.61
C LEU A 455 -7.09 -10.01 -11.03
N SER A 456 -8.06 -9.96 -11.94
CA SER A 456 -7.86 -10.22 -13.38
C SER A 456 -6.95 -9.16 -14.01
N PRO A 457 -6.01 -9.54 -14.90
CA PRO A 457 -5.20 -8.58 -15.66
C PRO A 457 -6.03 -7.59 -16.49
N MET A 458 -7.18 -8.03 -17.03
CA MET A 458 -8.11 -7.15 -17.73
C MET A 458 -8.70 -6.09 -16.81
N ASN A 459 -9.16 -6.48 -15.60
CA ASN A 459 -9.68 -5.52 -14.63
C ASN A 459 -8.58 -4.56 -14.13
N ALA A 460 -7.35 -5.05 -13.97
CA ALA A 460 -6.20 -4.22 -13.65
C ALA A 460 -5.96 -3.17 -14.74
N PHE A 461 -5.97 -3.56 -16.02
CA PHE A 461 -5.81 -2.65 -17.14
C PHE A 461 -6.90 -1.57 -17.19
N LEU A 462 -8.17 -1.96 -17.04
CA LEU A 462 -9.29 -1.02 -17.00
C LEU A 462 -9.16 -0.03 -15.82
N THR A 463 -8.71 -0.51 -14.66
CA THR A 463 -8.48 0.34 -13.50
C THR A 463 -7.30 1.29 -13.72
N ILE A 464 -6.20 0.83 -14.33
CA ILE A 464 -5.06 1.68 -14.71
C ILE A 464 -5.52 2.83 -15.60
N THR A 465 -6.30 2.51 -16.65
CA THR A 465 -6.87 3.52 -17.56
C THR A 465 -7.74 4.54 -16.81
N GLY A 466 -8.56 4.07 -15.84
CA GLY A 466 -9.35 4.96 -14.98
C GLY A 466 -8.48 5.89 -14.13
N ILE A 467 -7.40 5.39 -13.53
CA ILE A 467 -6.52 6.17 -12.66
C ILE A 467 -5.80 7.29 -13.42
N GLU A 468 -5.46 7.10 -14.69
CA GLU A 468 -4.78 8.13 -15.50
C GLU A 468 -5.54 9.46 -15.56
N SER A 469 -6.88 9.42 -15.46
CA SER A 469 -7.76 10.60 -15.42
C SER A 469 -8.36 10.88 -14.03
N LEU A 470 -7.90 10.21 -12.98
CA LEU A 470 -8.51 10.28 -11.64
C LEU A 470 -8.60 11.71 -11.12
N HIS A 471 -7.53 12.49 -11.20
CA HIS A 471 -7.48 13.87 -10.71
C HIS A 471 -8.51 14.76 -11.40
N VAL A 472 -8.62 14.70 -12.72
CA VAL A 472 -9.60 15.48 -13.50
C VAL A 472 -11.03 15.07 -13.17
N ARG A 473 -11.28 13.76 -13.03
CA ARG A 473 -12.61 13.25 -12.66
C ARG A 473 -12.99 13.66 -11.24
N MET A 474 -12.09 13.51 -10.26
CA MET A 474 -12.39 13.86 -8.88
C MET A 474 -12.67 15.35 -8.70
N GLU A 475 -11.96 16.23 -9.40
CA GLU A 475 -12.28 17.67 -9.40
C GLU A 475 -13.70 17.93 -9.87
N ARG A 476 -14.10 17.35 -11.00
CA ARG A 476 -15.46 17.50 -11.54
C ARG A 476 -16.51 16.89 -10.61
N HIS A 477 -16.28 15.68 -10.09
CA HIS A 477 -17.16 15.02 -9.13
C HIS A 477 -17.45 15.92 -7.90
N VAL A 478 -16.39 16.47 -7.30
CA VAL A 478 -16.49 17.33 -6.12
C VAL A 478 -17.19 18.64 -6.44
N GLN A 479 -16.85 19.28 -7.56
CA GLN A 479 -17.51 20.54 -8.00
C GLN A 479 -19.02 20.33 -8.21
N ASN A 480 -19.40 19.24 -8.87
CA ASN A 480 -20.79 18.91 -9.10
C ASN A 480 -21.52 18.57 -7.79
N ALA A 481 -20.89 17.76 -6.91
CA ALA A 481 -21.46 17.40 -5.62
C ALA A 481 -21.70 18.62 -4.73
N GLN A 482 -20.78 19.59 -4.70
CA GLN A 482 -20.93 20.82 -3.95
C GLN A 482 -22.14 21.62 -4.44
N LYS A 483 -22.28 21.86 -5.77
CA LYS A 483 -23.42 22.57 -6.35
C LYS A 483 -24.75 21.88 -6.08
N VAL A 484 -24.81 20.55 -6.26
CA VAL A 484 -26.02 19.77 -6.00
C VAL A 484 -26.39 19.79 -4.52
N ALA A 485 -25.41 19.67 -3.60
CA ALA A 485 -25.66 19.72 -2.16
C ALA A 485 -26.14 21.11 -1.71
N GLU A 486 -25.59 22.19 -2.26
CA GLU A 486 -26.04 23.58 -1.99
C GLU A 486 -27.45 23.81 -2.48
N PHE A 487 -27.79 23.35 -3.69
CA PHE A 487 -29.18 23.40 -4.22
C PHE A 487 -30.14 22.66 -3.29
N LEU A 488 -29.85 21.40 -2.94
CA LEU A 488 -30.70 20.59 -2.08
C LEU A 488 -30.85 21.20 -0.68
N ALA A 489 -29.82 21.81 -0.11
CA ALA A 489 -29.88 22.47 1.19
C ALA A 489 -30.84 23.68 1.21
N GLY A 490 -31.05 24.33 0.06
CA GLY A 490 -32.02 25.43 -0.11
C GLY A 490 -33.42 25.01 -0.55
N HIS A 491 -33.61 23.73 -0.91
CA HIS A 491 -34.85 23.28 -1.55
C HIS A 491 -36.00 23.04 -0.54
N SER A 492 -37.19 23.53 -0.82
CA SER A 492 -38.36 23.51 0.09
C SER A 492 -38.82 22.10 0.48
N ARG A 493 -38.61 21.09 -0.39
CA ARG A 493 -38.97 19.67 -0.18
C ARG A 493 -37.88 18.84 0.53
N VAL A 494 -36.71 19.42 0.77
CA VAL A 494 -35.63 18.77 1.48
C VAL A 494 -35.65 19.15 2.95
N ALA A 495 -35.50 18.19 3.84
CA ALA A 495 -35.48 18.39 5.28
C ALA A 495 -34.07 18.68 5.82
N TRP A 496 -33.08 17.98 5.29
CA TRP A 496 -31.67 18.10 5.68
C TRP A 496 -30.76 17.56 4.58
N VAL A 497 -29.48 17.98 4.59
CA VAL A 497 -28.43 17.46 3.73
C VAL A 497 -27.20 17.12 4.57
N SER A 498 -26.69 15.90 4.45
CA SER A 498 -25.46 15.42 5.12
C SER A 498 -24.32 15.37 4.13
N TYR A 499 -23.63 16.49 3.93
CA TYR A 499 -22.44 16.62 3.08
C TYR A 499 -21.38 17.43 3.79
N ALA A 500 -20.18 16.86 3.95
CA ALA A 500 -19.11 17.48 4.72
C ALA A 500 -18.54 18.78 4.10
N GLY A 501 -18.86 19.06 2.82
CA GLY A 501 -18.51 20.30 2.12
C GLY A 501 -19.42 21.50 2.45
N LEU A 502 -20.54 21.30 3.12
CA LEU A 502 -21.41 22.40 3.56
C LEU A 502 -20.93 22.98 4.89
N LYS A 503 -20.93 24.32 5.01
CA LYS A 503 -20.53 25.02 6.25
C LYS A 503 -21.38 24.65 7.47
N SER A 504 -22.61 24.20 7.23
CA SER A 504 -23.54 23.72 8.27
C SER A 504 -23.23 22.30 8.77
N SER A 505 -22.36 21.57 8.09
CA SER A 505 -21.98 20.21 8.48
C SER A 505 -21.12 20.21 9.74
N PRO A 506 -21.38 19.33 10.72
CA PRO A 506 -20.52 19.16 11.88
C PRO A 506 -19.11 18.65 11.53
N TYR A 507 -18.95 18.10 10.33
CA TYR A 507 -17.67 17.56 9.82
C TYR A 507 -16.92 18.55 8.92
N TYR A 508 -17.41 19.78 8.73
CA TYR A 508 -16.82 20.75 7.80
C TYR A 508 -15.35 21.04 8.10
N GLU A 509 -14.99 21.25 9.35
CA GLU A 509 -13.60 21.54 9.72
C GLU A 509 -12.67 20.33 9.56
N LEU A 510 -13.16 19.12 9.86
CA LEU A 510 -12.41 17.89 9.59
C LEU A 510 -12.23 17.65 8.08
N ALA A 511 -13.27 17.93 7.29
CA ALA A 511 -13.18 17.86 5.83
C ALA A 511 -12.15 18.86 5.28
N ARG A 512 -12.14 20.09 5.77
CA ARG A 512 -11.12 21.09 5.36
C ARG A 512 -9.69 20.64 5.71
N LYS A 513 -9.52 19.95 6.83
CA LYS A 513 -8.22 19.44 7.28
C LYS A 513 -7.74 18.27 6.41
N TYR A 514 -8.57 17.22 6.26
CA TYR A 514 -8.17 15.96 5.65
C TYR A 514 -8.45 15.85 4.14
N LEU A 515 -9.40 16.65 3.65
CA LEU A 515 -9.90 16.65 2.27
C LEU A 515 -9.81 18.06 1.65
N PRO A 516 -8.63 18.70 1.60
CA PRO A 516 -8.50 20.11 1.20
C PRO A 516 -8.93 20.38 -0.24
N LYS A 517 -8.98 19.34 -1.10
CA LYS A 517 -9.45 19.43 -2.49
C LYS A 517 -10.96 19.19 -2.64
N GLY A 518 -11.70 18.98 -1.54
CA GLY A 518 -13.14 18.84 -1.48
C GLY A 518 -13.63 17.57 -0.79
N ALA A 519 -14.88 17.57 -0.35
CA ALA A 519 -15.48 16.59 0.56
C ALA A 519 -16.08 15.34 -0.12
N GLY A 520 -15.52 14.95 -1.27
CA GLY A 520 -16.01 13.79 -2.02
C GLY A 520 -17.27 14.07 -2.85
N ALA A 521 -17.89 13.01 -3.38
CA ALA A 521 -19.05 13.13 -4.25
C ALA A 521 -20.18 12.15 -3.91
N VAL A 522 -20.12 11.56 -2.72
CA VAL A 522 -21.18 10.69 -2.19
C VAL A 522 -21.72 11.32 -0.92
N PHE A 523 -23.04 11.55 -0.87
CA PHE A 523 -23.69 12.13 0.30
C PHE A 523 -25.15 11.72 0.39
N THR A 524 -25.81 12.07 1.48
CA THR A 524 -27.23 11.78 1.73
C THR A 524 -28.00 13.05 2.04
N PHE A 525 -29.29 12.99 1.78
CA PHE A 525 -30.26 14.01 2.18
C PHE A 525 -31.60 13.40 2.54
N GLY A 526 -32.39 14.10 3.36
CA GLY A 526 -33.71 13.68 3.76
C GLY A 526 -34.80 14.41 2.97
N VAL A 527 -35.76 13.65 2.43
CA VAL A 527 -36.91 14.20 1.70
C VAL A 527 -38.10 14.38 2.64
N LYS A 528 -38.72 15.56 2.62
CA LYS A 528 -39.99 15.78 3.37
C LYS A 528 -41.10 14.88 2.81
N GLY A 529 -41.75 14.13 3.68
CA GLY A 529 -42.77 13.14 3.31
C GLY A 529 -42.34 11.71 3.52
N GLY A 530 -41.11 11.50 4.00
CA GLY A 530 -40.64 10.19 4.48
C GLY A 530 -40.47 9.14 3.38
N PHE A 531 -40.80 7.89 3.70
CA PHE A 531 -40.51 6.71 2.89
C PHE A 531 -41.10 6.78 1.47
N GLU A 532 -42.40 7.14 1.34
CA GLU A 532 -43.07 7.21 0.05
C GLU A 532 -42.54 8.35 -0.83
N ALA A 533 -42.15 9.47 -0.22
CA ALA A 533 -41.55 10.58 -0.95
C ALA A 533 -40.16 10.23 -1.47
N GLY A 534 -39.38 9.47 -0.68
CA GLY A 534 -38.08 8.96 -1.10
C GLY A 534 -38.19 8.00 -2.29
N ILE A 535 -39.11 7.07 -2.27
CA ILE A 535 -39.40 6.16 -3.41
C ILE A 535 -39.81 6.97 -4.65
N LYS A 536 -40.79 7.86 -4.50
CA LYS A 536 -41.29 8.68 -5.61
C LYS A 536 -40.19 9.50 -6.28
N LEU A 537 -39.29 10.10 -5.48
CA LEU A 537 -38.15 10.85 -6.00
C LEU A 537 -37.26 9.96 -6.85
N VAL A 538 -36.82 8.80 -6.30
CA VAL A 538 -35.91 7.88 -6.99
C VAL A 538 -36.51 7.32 -8.28
N GLU A 539 -37.85 7.12 -8.34
CA GLU A 539 -38.54 6.65 -9.54
C GLU A 539 -38.84 7.77 -10.55
N SER A 540 -38.74 9.04 -10.14
CA SER A 540 -39.08 10.21 -10.99
C SER A 540 -37.89 10.81 -11.72
N VAL A 541 -36.65 10.63 -11.23
CA VAL A 541 -35.43 11.13 -11.89
C VAL A 541 -35.22 10.46 -13.24
N ARG A 542 -34.58 11.18 -14.18
CA ARG A 542 -34.36 10.72 -15.56
C ARG A 542 -32.86 10.57 -15.88
N LEU A 543 -32.02 11.40 -15.26
CA LEU A 543 -30.57 11.38 -15.47
C LEU A 543 -29.85 10.48 -14.45
N PHE A 544 -30.27 10.54 -13.20
CA PHE A 544 -29.69 9.69 -12.17
C PHE A 544 -30.07 8.22 -12.36
N SER A 545 -29.08 7.35 -12.41
CA SER A 545 -29.33 5.90 -12.49
C SER A 545 -29.66 5.32 -11.12
N HIS A 546 -30.79 4.63 -11.02
CA HIS A 546 -31.19 3.92 -9.79
C HIS A 546 -30.49 2.56 -9.71
N LEU A 547 -29.38 2.50 -9.00
CA LEU A 547 -28.60 1.27 -8.81
C LEU A 547 -27.71 1.32 -7.56
N ALA A 548 -27.26 0.15 -7.11
CA ALA A 548 -26.43 -0.01 -5.92
C ALA A 548 -24.93 0.07 -6.24
N ASN A 549 -24.45 1.22 -6.68
CA ASN A 549 -23.00 1.50 -6.83
C ASN A 549 -22.70 2.94 -6.37
N ILE A 550 -21.45 3.34 -6.43
CA ILE A 550 -20.93 4.70 -6.22
C ILE A 550 -19.67 4.91 -7.08
N GLY A 551 -19.30 6.16 -7.34
CA GLY A 551 -18.03 6.49 -7.98
C GLY A 551 -17.97 6.20 -9.47
N ASP A 552 -19.14 6.16 -10.14
CA ASP A 552 -19.25 6.08 -11.60
C ASP A 552 -19.18 7.49 -12.21
N THR A 553 -18.80 7.59 -13.48
CA THR A 553 -18.88 8.83 -14.26
C THR A 553 -20.32 9.35 -14.38
N ARG A 554 -21.31 8.47 -14.29
CA ARG A 554 -22.73 8.79 -14.26
C ARG A 554 -23.21 9.02 -12.83
N SER A 555 -24.13 9.95 -12.66
CA SER A 555 -24.79 10.20 -11.38
C SER A 555 -25.72 9.05 -11.00
N LEU A 556 -25.63 8.63 -9.75
CA LEU A 556 -26.39 7.50 -9.20
C LEU A 556 -27.25 7.98 -8.03
N ILE A 557 -28.44 7.38 -7.88
CA ILE A 557 -29.37 7.65 -6.80
C ILE A 557 -29.85 6.33 -6.18
N LEU A 558 -30.07 6.34 -4.88
CA LEU A 558 -30.57 5.18 -4.15
C LEU A 558 -31.39 5.63 -2.94
N HIS A 559 -32.49 4.93 -2.68
CA HIS A 559 -33.25 5.01 -1.42
C HIS A 559 -32.89 3.79 -0.55
N PRO A 560 -31.98 3.92 0.44
CA PRO A 560 -31.43 2.77 1.17
C PRO A 560 -32.52 1.95 1.89
N ALA A 561 -33.49 2.60 2.51
CA ALA A 561 -34.56 1.96 3.28
C ALA A 561 -35.39 0.98 2.45
N SER A 562 -35.66 1.29 1.15
CA SER A 562 -36.40 0.39 0.26
C SER A 562 -35.55 -0.64 -0.47
N THR A 563 -34.22 -0.52 -0.42
CA THR A 563 -33.30 -1.34 -1.23
C THR A 563 -32.26 -2.06 -0.37
N THR A 564 -31.10 -1.45 -0.17
CA THR A 564 -29.90 -2.09 0.45
C THR A 564 -30.08 -2.39 1.95
N HIS A 565 -30.99 -1.69 2.65
CA HIS A 565 -31.26 -1.83 4.07
C HIS A 565 -32.67 -2.34 4.38
N ARG A 566 -33.38 -2.82 3.36
CA ARG A 566 -34.77 -3.29 3.50
C ARG A 566 -34.94 -4.43 4.52
N GLN A 567 -33.90 -5.24 4.72
CA GLN A 567 -33.93 -6.39 5.63
C GLN A 567 -33.72 -6.01 7.11
N LEU A 568 -33.32 -4.76 7.40
CA LEU A 568 -33.09 -4.27 8.76
C LEU A 568 -34.40 -3.80 9.41
N SER A 569 -34.47 -3.85 10.75
CA SER A 569 -35.54 -3.19 11.51
C SER A 569 -35.44 -1.66 11.38
N ASP A 570 -36.50 -0.93 11.78
CA ASP A 570 -36.49 0.52 11.73
C ASP A 570 -35.39 1.12 12.60
N GLU A 571 -35.14 0.58 13.80
CA GLU A 571 -34.08 1.00 14.70
C GLU A 571 -32.69 0.73 14.11
N GLN A 572 -32.55 -0.41 13.42
CA GLN A 572 -31.30 -0.75 12.75
C GLN A 572 -31.03 0.14 11.53
N ARG A 573 -32.07 0.50 10.78
CA ARG A 573 -31.97 1.45 9.65
C ARG A 573 -31.56 2.84 10.12
N GLU A 574 -32.21 3.35 11.18
CA GLU A 574 -31.84 4.64 11.79
C GLU A 574 -30.38 4.64 12.27
N ALA A 575 -29.97 3.59 12.98
CA ALA A 575 -28.59 3.45 13.45
C ALA A 575 -27.56 3.38 12.30
N ALA A 576 -27.96 2.85 11.15
CA ALA A 576 -27.14 2.77 9.93
C ALA A 576 -27.18 4.06 9.08
N GLY A 577 -27.92 5.10 9.48
CA GLY A 577 -28.12 6.31 8.68
C GLY A 577 -28.94 6.07 7.40
N ALA A 578 -29.80 5.05 7.41
CA ALA A 578 -30.65 4.63 6.30
C ALA A 578 -32.16 4.77 6.68
N GLY A 579 -32.50 5.85 7.38
CA GLY A 579 -33.87 6.17 7.78
C GLY A 579 -34.84 6.24 6.59
N PRO A 580 -36.17 6.31 6.86
CA PRO A 580 -37.16 6.19 5.82
C PRO A 580 -37.21 7.37 4.82
N ASP A 581 -36.63 8.50 5.18
CA ASP A 581 -36.57 9.71 4.35
C ASP A 581 -35.24 9.86 3.60
N VAL A 582 -34.25 8.96 3.87
CA VAL A 582 -32.87 9.08 3.38
C VAL A 582 -32.78 8.71 1.91
N VAL A 583 -32.21 9.62 1.12
CA VAL A 583 -31.80 9.39 -0.26
C VAL A 583 -30.29 9.59 -0.37
N ARG A 584 -29.58 8.64 -0.98
CA ARG A 584 -28.13 8.71 -1.24
C ARG A 584 -27.89 9.08 -2.70
N LEU A 585 -27.00 10.05 -2.91
CA LEU A 585 -26.45 10.38 -4.23
C LEU A 585 -24.98 9.97 -4.33
N SER A 586 -24.59 9.55 -5.53
CA SER A 586 -23.20 9.52 -5.99
C SER A 586 -23.14 10.38 -7.25
N VAL A 587 -22.64 11.60 -7.11
CA VAL A 587 -22.71 12.62 -8.17
C VAL A 587 -21.62 12.36 -9.21
N GLY A 588 -22.01 12.35 -10.48
CA GLY A 588 -21.17 12.07 -11.63
C GLY A 588 -20.52 13.30 -12.26
N LEU A 589 -20.18 13.17 -13.55
CA LEU A 589 -19.41 14.17 -14.32
C LEU A 589 -20.28 15.02 -15.25
N GLU A 590 -21.59 14.83 -15.24
CA GLU A 590 -22.55 15.54 -16.08
C GLU A 590 -22.49 17.06 -15.83
N THR A 591 -23.19 17.83 -16.64
CA THR A 591 -23.41 19.25 -16.38
C THR A 591 -24.22 19.41 -15.10
N ALA A 592 -23.69 20.13 -14.11
CA ALA A 592 -24.32 20.26 -12.79
C ALA A 592 -25.74 20.84 -12.86
N GLU A 593 -25.96 21.78 -13.75
CA GLU A 593 -27.24 22.45 -13.99
C GLU A 593 -28.33 21.46 -14.51
N ASP A 594 -27.92 20.43 -15.29
CA ASP A 594 -28.82 19.36 -15.74
C ASP A 594 -29.18 18.42 -14.60
N LEU A 595 -28.22 18.07 -13.74
CA LEU A 595 -28.47 17.27 -12.54
C LEU A 595 -29.42 17.98 -11.56
N ILE A 596 -29.22 19.28 -11.35
CA ILE A 596 -30.05 20.12 -10.49
C ILE A 596 -31.49 20.16 -11.05
N ARG A 597 -31.67 20.41 -12.37
CA ARG A 597 -32.97 20.44 -13.02
C ARG A 597 -33.70 19.09 -12.87
N ASP A 598 -33.01 17.96 -13.08
CA ASP A 598 -33.62 16.63 -12.94
C ASP A 598 -34.10 16.36 -11.52
N LEU A 599 -33.30 16.76 -10.50
CA LEU A 599 -33.70 16.66 -9.09
C LEU A 599 -34.85 17.59 -8.74
N ASP A 600 -34.86 18.83 -9.24
CA ASP A 600 -35.92 19.82 -9.01
C ASP A 600 -37.27 19.35 -9.57
N GLU A 601 -37.27 18.88 -10.83
CA GLU A 601 -38.46 18.31 -11.47
C GLU A 601 -38.97 17.08 -10.69
N ALA A 602 -38.07 16.18 -10.27
CA ALA A 602 -38.42 14.97 -9.53
C ALA A 602 -38.91 15.26 -8.09
N LEU A 603 -38.44 16.32 -7.45
CA LEU A 603 -38.93 16.81 -6.16
C LEU A 603 -40.31 17.52 -6.27
N GLY A 604 -40.79 17.76 -7.50
CA GLY A 604 -42.11 18.26 -7.78
C GLY A 604 -42.18 19.71 -8.20
N GLY A 605 -41.09 20.27 -8.72
CA GLY A 605 -40.96 21.63 -9.25
C GLY A 605 -41.54 22.73 -8.35
N ALA A 606 -40.87 23.83 -8.10
CA ALA A 606 -41.47 24.91 -7.31
C ALA A 606 -42.60 25.60 -8.07
#